data_d4f77230d10a2c454be1bdd9823a20d4
#
_entry.id   d4f77230d10a2c454be1bdd9823a20d4
#
_cell.length_a   1.000
_cell.length_b   1.000
_cell.length_c   1.000
_cell.angle_alpha   90.00
_cell.angle_beta   90.00
_cell.angle_gamma   90.00
#
_symmetry.space_group_name_H-M   'P 1'
#
loop_
_entity.id
_entity.type
_entity.pdbx_description
1 polymer ?
#
loop_
_entity_poly.entity_id
_entity_poly.type
_entity_poly.pdbx_seq_one_letter_code
_entity_poly.pdbx_strand_id
1 'polypeptide(L)'
;MSPWLVVGLGNPGPAFASQRHNIGYRVAEELARRMDVRFRAPRGMRAEVAEGRIGPPGTDAPRLILAKSRTFMNETGWAVTRLLRYVKLEPSQMIVVHDELDIEPGQLRVKFGGGDNGHNGLKSIRAALGTGDFFRVRIGVGRPPGRRDPADFLLSDFPANAREGVEVEISRAADAVESLVLVGLDKTQTAFNN
;
A
#
# COMPACT_ATOMS: atom_id res chain seq x y z
N MET A 1 -8.32 13.70 15.54
CA MET A 1 -8.61 13.16 14.20
C MET A 1 -8.66 11.63 14.25
N SER A 2 -9.56 11.04 13.46
CA SER A 2 -9.69 9.57 13.39
C SER A 2 -8.42 8.92 12.87
N PRO A 3 -8.03 7.77 13.42
CA PRO A 3 -6.89 7.01 12.93
C PRO A 3 -7.16 6.38 11.57
N TRP A 4 -6.08 6.01 10.87
CA TRP A 4 -6.14 5.36 9.57
C TRP A 4 -5.33 4.09 9.58
N LEU A 5 -5.83 3.06 8.90
CA LEU A 5 -5.05 1.86 8.60
C LEU A 5 -4.46 1.99 7.20
N VAL A 6 -3.15 1.87 7.08
CA VAL A 6 -2.44 1.87 5.79
C VAL A 6 -1.84 0.48 5.57
N VAL A 7 -2.28 -0.20 4.52
CA VAL A 7 -1.84 -1.56 4.20
C VAL A 7 -1.00 -1.52 2.93
N GLY A 8 0.28 -1.82 3.04
CA GLY A 8 1.14 -2.06 1.89
C GLY A 8 1.03 -3.51 1.44
N LEU A 9 0.76 -3.74 0.16
CA LEU A 9 0.63 -5.09 -0.40
C LEU A 9 1.97 -5.64 -0.87
N GLY A 10 2.17 -6.93 -0.63
CA GLY A 10 3.36 -7.67 -1.02
C GLY A 10 3.29 -9.11 -0.54
N ASN A 11 4.31 -9.88 -0.87
CA ASN A 11 4.52 -11.24 -0.40
C ASN A 11 5.60 -11.25 0.70
N PRO A 12 5.43 -12.07 1.76
CA PRO A 12 6.38 -12.10 2.85
C PRO A 12 7.68 -12.81 2.49
N GLY A 13 8.75 -12.37 3.13
CA GLY A 13 10.07 -13.00 3.02
C GLY A 13 11.05 -12.25 2.13
N PRO A 14 12.36 -12.44 2.35
CA PRO A 14 13.41 -11.71 1.64
C PRO A 14 13.49 -12.02 0.15
N ALA A 15 13.01 -13.18 -0.29
CA ALA A 15 13.00 -13.57 -1.69
C ALA A 15 12.10 -12.67 -2.56
N PHE A 16 11.10 -12.02 -1.97
CA PHE A 16 10.14 -11.18 -2.69
C PHE A 16 10.39 -9.67 -2.50
N ALA A 17 11.31 -9.31 -1.60
CA ALA A 17 11.43 -7.93 -1.10
C ALA A 17 11.69 -6.87 -2.17
N SER A 18 12.40 -7.21 -3.25
CA SER A 18 12.76 -6.29 -4.34
C SER A 18 11.88 -6.42 -5.58
N GLN A 19 10.86 -7.27 -5.55
CA GLN A 19 9.98 -7.48 -6.69
C GLN A 19 8.98 -6.33 -6.87
N ARG A 20 8.52 -6.14 -8.11
CA ARG A 20 7.48 -5.13 -8.44
C ARG A 20 6.25 -5.27 -7.57
N HIS A 21 5.82 -6.50 -7.33
CA HIS A 21 4.62 -6.80 -6.55
C HIS A 21 4.74 -6.43 -5.07
N ASN A 22 5.94 -6.16 -4.59
CA ASN A 22 6.22 -5.75 -3.21
C ASN A 22 6.41 -4.25 -3.02
N ILE A 23 6.15 -3.43 -4.04
CA ILE A 23 6.35 -1.99 -3.91
C ILE A 23 5.46 -1.39 -2.80
N GLY A 24 4.28 -1.95 -2.58
CA GLY A 24 3.39 -1.52 -1.49
C GLY A 24 4.02 -1.73 -0.11
N TYR A 25 4.70 -2.84 0.13
CA TYR A 25 5.45 -3.09 1.36
C TYR A 25 6.49 -2.00 1.59
N ARG A 26 7.21 -1.61 0.54
CA ARG A 26 8.27 -0.62 0.61
C ARG A 26 7.74 0.76 0.97
N VAL A 27 6.53 1.10 0.53
CA VAL A 27 5.87 2.35 0.93
C VAL A 27 5.51 2.34 2.40
N ALA A 28 4.98 1.23 2.92
CA ALA A 28 4.70 1.08 4.35
C ALA A 28 5.99 1.23 5.19
N GLU A 29 7.09 0.64 4.72
CA GLU A 29 8.41 0.77 5.36
C GLU A 29 8.92 2.21 5.34
N GLU A 30 8.74 2.93 4.23
CA GLU A 30 9.11 4.35 4.12
C GLU A 30 8.31 5.23 5.09
N LEU A 31 7.01 4.99 5.22
CA LEU A 31 6.18 5.70 6.18
C LEU A 31 6.63 5.43 7.62
N ALA A 32 6.96 4.18 7.94
CA ALA A 32 7.48 3.82 9.27
C ALA A 32 8.81 4.53 9.56
N ARG A 33 9.71 4.60 8.57
CA ARG A 33 10.97 5.33 8.68
C ARG A 33 10.72 6.82 8.96
N ARG A 34 9.79 7.45 8.25
CA ARG A 34 9.44 8.87 8.44
C ARG A 34 8.90 9.16 9.84
N MET A 35 8.14 8.24 10.39
CA MET A 35 7.56 8.37 11.74
C MET A 35 8.48 7.88 12.84
N ASP A 36 9.66 7.34 12.50
CA ASP A 36 10.61 6.73 13.42
C ASP A 36 9.98 5.64 14.30
N VAL A 37 9.23 4.75 13.66
CA VAL A 37 8.56 3.62 14.32
C VAL A 37 8.98 2.31 13.67
N ARG A 38 8.87 1.21 14.44
CA ARG A 38 9.27 -0.12 14.02
C ARG A 38 8.07 -1.05 13.91
N PHE A 39 8.12 -1.94 12.92
CA PHE A 39 7.15 -3.01 12.77
C PHE A 39 7.34 -4.07 13.86
N ARG A 40 6.21 -4.56 14.36
CA ARG A 40 6.12 -5.71 15.26
C ARG A 40 5.05 -6.66 14.74
N ALA A 41 5.12 -7.93 15.11
CA ALA A 41 4.18 -8.95 14.63
C ALA A 41 3.24 -9.37 15.78
N PRO A 42 2.06 -8.75 15.94
CA PRO A 42 1.10 -9.15 16.95
C PRO A 42 0.64 -10.59 16.75
N ARG A 43 0.46 -11.31 17.84
CA ARG A 43 0.07 -12.72 17.79
C ARG A 43 -1.30 -12.88 17.11
N GLY A 44 -1.39 -13.83 16.18
CA GLY A 44 -2.64 -14.19 15.52
C GLY A 44 -3.06 -13.27 14.37
N MET A 45 -2.29 -12.22 14.08
CA MET A 45 -2.62 -11.28 12.98
C MET A 45 -2.11 -11.72 11.62
N ARG A 46 -1.05 -12.51 11.56
CA ARG A 46 -0.28 -12.80 10.33
C ARG A 46 0.05 -11.52 9.58
N ALA A 47 0.43 -10.50 10.32
CA ALA A 47 0.81 -9.18 9.80
C ALA A 47 1.86 -8.54 10.70
N GLU A 48 2.66 -7.67 10.13
CA GLU A 48 3.52 -6.76 10.87
C GLU A 48 2.85 -5.40 10.93
N VAL A 49 2.90 -4.76 12.09
CA VAL A 49 2.19 -3.50 12.38
C VAL A 49 3.14 -2.51 13.01
N ALA A 50 3.05 -1.25 12.58
CA ALA A 50 3.75 -0.13 13.21
C ALA A 50 2.77 1.05 13.37
N GLU A 51 2.84 1.75 14.49
CA GLU A 51 1.96 2.88 14.76
C GLU A 51 2.74 4.15 15.01
N GLY A 52 2.23 5.27 14.49
CA GLY A 52 2.82 6.57 14.71
C GLY A 52 1.89 7.71 14.28
N ARG A 53 2.41 8.91 14.33
CA ARG A 53 1.73 10.10 13.85
C ARG A 53 2.58 10.78 12.80
N ILE A 54 1.93 11.32 11.77
CA ILE A 54 2.61 12.11 10.76
C ILE A 54 2.67 13.57 11.20
N GLY A 55 3.73 14.27 10.79
CA GLY A 55 3.92 15.69 11.10
C GLY A 55 4.75 15.94 12.35
N PRO A 56 4.96 17.21 12.69
CA PRO A 56 5.77 17.59 13.83
C PRO A 56 5.18 17.12 15.15
N PRO A 57 6.03 16.80 16.15
CA PRO A 57 5.57 16.46 17.49
C PRO A 57 4.68 17.54 18.09
N GLY A 58 3.61 17.13 18.76
CA GLY A 58 2.68 18.06 19.42
C GLY A 58 1.59 18.64 18.53
N THR A 59 1.56 18.28 17.24
CA THR A 59 0.46 18.64 16.35
C THR A 59 -0.69 17.62 16.50
N ASP A 60 -1.92 18.07 16.24
CA ASP A 60 -3.08 17.17 16.21
C ASP A 60 -3.12 16.38 14.89
N ALA A 61 -2.03 15.69 14.60
CA ALA A 61 -1.91 14.86 13.41
C ALA A 61 -2.60 13.51 13.60
N PRO A 62 -3.23 12.96 12.55
CA PRO A 62 -3.86 11.66 12.64
C PRO A 62 -2.87 10.56 12.96
N ARG A 63 -3.34 9.57 13.72
CA ARG A 63 -2.57 8.36 13.97
C ARG A 63 -2.65 7.44 12.76
N LEU A 64 -1.50 6.97 12.29
CA LEU A 64 -1.41 5.97 11.24
C LEU A 64 -1.03 4.63 11.86
N ILE A 65 -1.78 3.60 11.48
CA ILE A 65 -1.44 2.22 11.75
C ILE A 65 -0.99 1.63 10.42
N LEU A 66 0.30 1.35 10.31
CA LEU A 66 0.89 0.77 9.10
C LEU A 66 0.89 -0.74 9.21
N ALA A 67 0.57 -1.42 8.14
CA ALA A 67 0.56 -2.89 8.13
C ALA A 67 1.16 -3.45 6.84
N LYS A 68 1.89 -4.56 7.02
CA LYS A 68 2.32 -5.46 5.94
C LYS A 68 1.80 -6.85 6.30
N SER A 69 1.05 -7.50 5.40
CA SER A 69 0.60 -8.86 5.67
C SER A 69 1.78 -9.83 5.68
N ARG A 70 1.69 -10.88 6.49
CA ARG A 70 2.63 -12.01 6.47
C ARG A 70 2.00 -13.21 5.76
N THR A 71 1.01 -12.96 4.94
CA THR A 71 0.36 -13.92 4.05
C THR A 71 0.86 -13.72 2.64
N PHE A 72 0.75 -14.74 1.79
CA PHE A 72 0.92 -14.53 0.36
C PHE A 72 -0.19 -13.62 -0.18
N MET A 73 0.08 -13.01 -1.33
CA MET A 73 -0.76 -11.96 -1.90
C MET A 73 -2.25 -12.35 -2.00
N ASN A 74 -2.54 -13.57 -2.44
CA ASN A 74 -3.91 -14.08 -2.59
C ASN A 74 -4.64 -14.37 -1.27
N GLU A 75 -3.95 -14.27 -0.15
CA GLU A 75 -4.51 -14.46 1.19
C GLU A 75 -4.53 -13.16 2.02
N THR A 76 -4.19 -12.03 1.43
CA THR A 76 -4.11 -10.73 2.11
C THR A 76 -5.41 -10.35 2.81
N GLY A 77 -6.55 -10.68 2.22
CA GLY A 77 -7.87 -10.38 2.79
C GLY A 77 -8.10 -10.97 4.18
N TRP A 78 -7.54 -12.14 4.43
CA TRP A 78 -7.60 -12.76 5.76
C TRP A 78 -6.92 -11.88 6.83
N ALA A 79 -5.73 -11.39 6.53
CA ALA A 79 -4.99 -10.52 7.44
C ALA A 79 -5.67 -9.16 7.60
N VAL A 80 -6.14 -8.56 6.50
CA VAL A 80 -6.81 -7.24 6.51
C VAL A 80 -8.08 -7.26 7.35
N THR A 81 -8.89 -8.30 7.23
CA THR A 81 -10.11 -8.46 8.04
C THR A 81 -9.79 -8.46 9.53
N ARG A 82 -8.76 -9.20 9.92
CA ARG A 82 -8.31 -9.26 11.32
C ARG A 82 -7.73 -7.93 11.80
N LEU A 83 -6.96 -7.27 10.97
CA LEU A 83 -6.39 -5.97 11.27
C LEU A 83 -7.47 -4.92 11.53
N LEU A 84 -8.47 -4.82 10.67
CA LEU A 84 -9.58 -3.88 10.84
C LEU A 84 -10.34 -4.11 12.14
N ARG A 85 -10.58 -5.37 12.51
CA ARG A 85 -11.19 -5.73 13.80
C ARG A 85 -10.30 -5.34 14.97
N TYR A 86 -9.02 -5.64 14.89
CA TYR A 86 -8.03 -5.35 15.94
C TYR A 86 -7.92 -3.85 16.21
N VAL A 87 -7.85 -3.03 15.17
CA VAL A 87 -7.75 -1.57 15.30
C VAL A 87 -9.11 -0.88 15.40
N LYS A 88 -10.20 -1.61 15.25
CA LYS A 88 -11.60 -1.12 15.33
C LYS A 88 -11.89 -0.01 14.33
N LEU A 89 -11.47 -0.22 13.08
CA LEU A 89 -11.68 0.71 11.96
C LEU A 89 -12.56 0.08 10.88
N GLU A 90 -13.25 0.93 10.14
CA GLU A 90 -14.04 0.55 8.98
C GLU A 90 -13.18 0.55 7.71
N PRO A 91 -13.58 -0.20 6.65
CA PRO A 91 -12.85 -0.17 5.37
C PRO A 91 -12.65 1.25 4.79
N SER A 92 -13.60 2.16 5.01
CA SER A 92 -13.50 3.56 4.56
C SER A 92 -12.41 4.36 5.28
N GLN A 93 -11.80 3.81 6.32
CA GLN A 93 -10.66 4.39 7.04
C GLN A 93 -9.35 3.67 6.71
N MET A 94 -9.34 2.91 5.63
CA MET A 94 -8.19 2.14 5.16
C MET A 94 -7.68 2.69 3.84
N ILE A 95 -6.35 2.77 3.72
CA ILE A 95 -5.64 3.06 2.48
C ILE A 95 -4.81 1.83 2.12
N VAL A 96 -5.03 1.29 0.93
CA VAL A 96 -4.26 0.17 0.39
C VAL A 96 -3.26 0.72 -0.63
N VAL A 97 -1.99 0.37 -0.47
CA VAL A 97 -0.91 0.80 -1.37
C VAL A 97 -0.44 -0.42 -2.16
N HIS A 98 -0.47 -0.33 -3.47
CA HIS A 98 -0.17 -1.47 -4.33
C HIS A 98 0.38 -1.08 -5.71
N ASP A 99 0.99 -2.04 -6.38
CA ASP A 99 1.43 -1.97 -7.77
C ASP A 99 0.24 -2.01 -8.73
N GLU A 100 0.39 -1.37 -9.90
CA GLU A 100 -0.63 -1.34 -10.94
C GLU A 100 -0.01 -1.48 -12.33
N LEU A 101 -0.39 -2.52 -13.05
CA LEU A 101 0.10 -2.80 -14.41
C LEU A 101 -0.37 -1.75 -15.43
N ASP A 102 -1.57 -1.22 -15.26
CA ASP A 102 -2.20 -0.32 -16.23
C ASP A 102 -1.87 1.16 -16.00
N ILE A 103 -0.93 1.44 -15.12
CA ILE A 103 -0.36 2.78 -14.92
C ILE A 103 1.12 2.73 -15.27
N GLU A 104 1.57 3.72 -16.05
CA GLU A 104 2.96 3.79 -16.50
C GLU A 104 3.92 3.97 -15.33
N PRO A 105 5.14 3.41 -15.41
CA PRO A 105 6.18 3.70 -14.43
C PRO A 105 6.43 5.21 -14.32
N GLY A 106 6.61 5.69 -13.11
CA GLY A 106 6.78 7.12 -12.84
C GLY A 106 5.47 7.84 -12.58
N GLN A 107 4.33 7.16 -12.69
CA GLN A 107 3.02 7.71 -12.40
C GLN A 107 2.35 6.98 -11.25
N LEU A 108 1.52 7.70 -10.53
CA LEU A 108 0.65 7.10 -9.53
C LEU A 108 -0.76 7.69 -9.62
N ARG A 109 -1.74 6.94 -9.15
CA ARG A 109 -3.13 7.36 -9.12
C ARG A 109 -3.74 7.03 -7.77
N VAL A 110 -4.48 7.98 -7.24
CA VAL A 110 -5.19 7.83 -5.96
C VAL A 110 -6.68 7.79 -6.24
N LYS A 111 -7.38 6.85 -5.61
CA LYS A 111 -8.85 6.77 -5.73
C LYS A 111 -9.48 6.15 -4.50
N PHE A 112 -10.78 6.33 -4.37
CA PHE A 112 -11.63 5.62 -3.42
C PHE A 112 -12.49 4.61 -4.18
N GLY A 113 -12.55 3.37 -3.69
CA GLY A 113 -13.40 2.34 -4.26
C GLY A 113 -12.90 1.78 -5.59
N GLY A 114 -13.76 1.05 -6.25
CA GLY A 114 -13.52 0.45 -7.56
C GLY A 114 -13.20 -1.02 -7.53
N GLY A 115 -12.91 -1.58 -8.71
CA GLY A 115 -12.58 -2.99 -8.90
C GLY A 115 -11.16 -3.34 -8.49
N ASP A 116 -10.79 -4.59 -8.71
CA ASP A 116 -9.45 -5.10 -8.38
C ASP A 116 -8.45 -5.03 -9.54
N ASN A 117 -8.93 -4.78 -10.74
CA ASN A 117 -8.13 -4.73 -11.97
C ASN A 117 -7.19 -5.95 -12.14
N GLY A 118 -7.63 -7.12 -11.68
CA GLY A 118 -6.84 -8.35 -11.75
C GLY A 118 -5.77 -8.50 -10.68
N HIS A 119 -5.59 -7.52 -9.80
CA HIS A 119 -4.61 -7.59 -8.71
C HIS A 119 -5.07 -8.59 -7.64
N ASN A 120 -4.29 -9.65 -7.41
CA ASN A 120 -4.69 -10.75 -6.51
C ASN A 120 -4.88 -10.32 -5.07
N GLY A 121 -4.10 -9.36 -4.59
CA GLY A 121 -4.27 -8.80 -3.24
C GLY A 121 -5.56 -8.03 -3.09
N LEU A 122 -5.92 -7.22 -4.07
CA LEU A 122 -7.19 -6.50 -4.07
C LEU A 122 -8.38 -7.44 -4.19
N LYS A 123 -8.29 -8.48 -5.02
CA LYS A 123 -9.33 -9.53 -5.09
C LYS A 123 -9.57 -10.16 -3.73
N SER A 124 -8.50 -10.53 -3.06
CA SER A 124 -8.55 -11.16 -1.73
C SER A 124 -9.20 -10.24 -0.70
N ILE A 125 -8.81 -8.97 -0.67
CA ILE A 125 -9.37 -7.98 0.26
C ILE A 125 -10.87 -7.77 0.00
N ARG A 126 -11.24 -7.54 -1.26
CA ARG A 126 -12.65 -7.32 -1.63
C ARG A 126 -13.53 -8.53 -1.30
N ALA A 127 -13.05 -9.74 -1.56
CA ALA A 127 -13.76 -10.97 -1.23
C ALA A 127 -13.96 -11.12 0.28
N ALA A 128 -12.92 -10.84 1.08
CA ALA A 128 -12.97 -10.98 2.52
C ALA A 128 -13.84 -9.91 3.20
N LEU A 129 -13.81 -8.67 2.71
CA LEU A 129 -14.58 -7.56 3.28
C LEU A 129 -15.99 -7.45 2.73
N GLY A 130 -16.26 -8.02 1.55
CA GLY A 130 -17.54 -7.87 0.86
C GLY A 130 -17.73 -6.47 0.25
N THR A 131 -16.69 -5.65 0.18
CA THR A 131 -16.74 -4.30 -0.38
C THR A 131 -15.39 -3.92 -0.98
N GLY A 132 -15.41 -3.01 -1.95
CA GLY A 132 -14.23 -2.34 -2.49
C GLY A 132 -14.10 -0.90 -2.00
N ASP A 133 -14.92 -0.48 -1.04
CA ASP A 133 -15.01 0.91 -0.59
C ASP A 133 -13.91 1.25 0.43
N PHE A 134 -12.69 1.33 -0.07
CA PHE A 134 -11.50 1.79 0.63
C PHE A 134 -10.63 2.61 -0.32
N PHE A 135 -9.74 3.42 0.26
CA PHE A 135 -8.81 4.25 -0.52
C PHE A 135 -7.67 3.43 -1.09
N ARG A 136 -7.13 3.85 -2.23
CA ARG A 136 -6.04 3.17 -2.94
C ARG A 136 -5.01 4.17 -3.44
N VAL A 137 -3.76 3.88 -3.15
CA VAL A 137 -2.61 4.53 -3.79
C VAL A 137 -2.04 3.50 -4.77
N ARG A 138 -2.19 3.75 -6.06
CA ARG A 138 -1.87 2.84 -7.15
C ARG A 138 -0.58 3.30 -7.81
N ILE A 139 0.47 2.49 -7.66
CA ILE A 139 1.81 2.84 -8.16
C ILE A 139 2.04 2.15 -9.50
N GLY A 140 2.29 2.92 -10.54
CA GLY A 140 2.49 2.40 -11.88
C GLY A 140 3.78 1.58 -11.99
N VAL A 141 3.65 0.36 -12.48
CA VAL A 141 4.78 -0.51 -12.82
C VAL A 141 4.79 -0.86 -14.31
N GLY A 142 3.71 -0.51 -15.03
CA GLY A 142 3.56 -0.80 -16.45
C GLY A 142 3.31 -2.27 -16.73
N ARG A 143 2.90 -2.57 -17.96
CA ARG A 143 2.77 -3.94 -18.43
C ARG A 143 4.08 -4.43 -19.02
N PRO A 144 4.38 -5.74 -18.95
CA PRO A 144 5.59 -6.28 -19.55
C PRO A 144 5.56 -6.14 -21.09
N PRO A 145 6.72 -5.95 -21.73
CA PRO A 145 6.77 -5.90 -23.18
C PRO A 145 6.49 -7.27 -23.80
N GLY A 146 5.92 -7.26 -25.02
CA GLY A 146 5.69 -8.49 -25.79
C GLY A 146 4.68 -9.43 -25.18
N ARG A 147 5.02 -10.73 -25.17
CA ARG A 147 4.13 -11.80 -24.71
C ARG A 147 4.44 -12.29 -23.29
N ARG A 148 5.27 -11.57 -22.56
CA ARG A 148 5.63 -11.96 -21.19
C ARG A 148 4.40 -11.97 -20.30
N ASP A 149 4.23 -13.02 -19.50
CA ASP A 149 3.13 -13.14 -18.55
C ASP A 149 3.19 -12.01 -17.51
N PRO A 150 2.11 -11.22 -17.33
CA PRO A 150 2.06 -10.19 -16.32
C PRO A 150 2.35 -10.68 -14.90
N ALA A 151 1.90 -11.89 -14.54
CA ALA A 151 2.17 -12.47 -13.22
C ALA A 151 3.67 -12.68 -13.01
N ASP A 152 4.37 -13.24 -13.99
CA ASP A 152 5.82 -13.44 -13.92
C ASP A 152 6.56 -12.09 -13.86
N PHE A 153 6.08 -11.10 -14.58
CA PHE A 153 6.64 -9.76 -14.56
C PHE A 153 6.55 -9.11 -13.18
N LEU A 154 5.40 -9.21 -12.52
CA LEU A 154 5.19 -8.68 -11.17
C LEU A 154 6.09 -9.35 -10.13
N LEU A 155 6.38 -10.64 -10.31
CA LEU A 155 7.27 -11.41 -9.45
C LEU A 155 8.74 -11.29 -9.84
N SER A 156 9.08 -10.29 -10.66
CA SER A 156 10.46 -9.99 -11.03
C SER A 156 10.90 -8.65 -10.45
N ASP A 157 12.22 -8.52 -10.28
CA ASP A 157 12.84 -7.32 -9.75
C ASP A 157 12.80 -6.18 -10.76
N PHE A 158 12.82 -4.95 -10.26
CA PHE A 158 13.09 -3.79 -11.09
C PHE A 158 14.51 -3.89 -11.64
N PRO A 159 14.75 -3.47 -12.90
CA PRO A 159 16.11 -3.45 -13.44
C PRO A 159 16.99 -2.48 -12.64
N ALA A 160 18.30 -2.76 -12.64
CA ALA A 160 19.25 -1.97 -11.85
C ALA A 160 19.22 -0.47 -12.18
N ASN A 161 18.99 -0.13 -13.45
CA ASN A 161 18.91 1.27 -13.91
C ASN A 161 17.62 1.97 -13.50
N ALA A 162 16.62 1.25 -12.95
CA ALA A 162 15.37 1.83 -12.48
C ALA A 162 15.37 2.13 -10.97
N ARG A 163 16.40 1.75 -10.23
CA ARG A 163 16.42 1.85 -8.76
C ARG A 163 16.16 3.26 -8.23
N GLU A 164 16.83 4.26 -8.78
CA GLU A 164 16.63 5.65 -8.34
C GLU A 164 15.20 6.11 -8.58
N GLY A 165 14.65 5.81 -9.76
CA GLY A 165 13.27 6.13 -10.08
C GLY A 165 12.28 5.44 -9.15
N VAL A 166 12.53 4.19 -8.79
CA VAL A 166 11.68 3.43 -7.87
C VAL A 166 11.71 4.06 -6.47
N GLU A 167 12.86 4.49 -5.99
CA GLU A 167 12.96 5.19 -4.69
C GLU A 167 12.16 6.49 -4.69
N VAL A 168 12.19 7.24 -5.79
CA VAL A 168 11.37 8.44 -5.97
C VAL A 168 9.88 8.09 -5.93
N GLU A 169 9.47 7.02 -6.61
CA GLU A 169 8.08 6.58 -6.62
C GLU A 169 7.59 6.14 -5.24
N ILE A 170 8.43 5.45 -4.48
CA ILE A 170 8.11 5.06 -3.10
C ILE A 170 7.90 6.31 -2.23
N SER A 171 8.78 7.28 -2.35
CA SER A 171 8.67 8.55 -1.62
C SER A 171 7.40 9.30 -2.00
N ARG A 172 7.09 9.40 -3.30
CA ARG A 172 5.86 10.06 -3.79
C ARG A 172 4.59 9.34 -3.32
N ALA A 173 4.60 8.01 -3.32
CA ALA A 173 3.47 7.24 -2.82
C ALA A 173 3.26 7.46 -1.31
N ALA A 174 4.33 7.55 -0.54
CA ALA A 174 4.25 7.91 0.87
C ALA A 174 3.68 9.32 1.06
N ASP A 175 4.11 10.30 0.24
CA ASP A 175 3.54 11.64 0.23
C ASP A 175 2.04 11.61 -0.06
N ALA A 176 1.60 10.78 -1.01
CA ALA A 176 0.18 10.64 -1.35
C ALA A 176 -0.64 10.07 -0.20
N VAL A 177 -0.11 9.11 0.54
CA VAL A 177 -0.76 8.58 1.75
C VAL A 177 -0.93 9.68 2.79
N GLU A 178 0.12 10.43 3.07
CA GLU A 178 0.07 11.54 4.01
C GLU A 178 -0.94 12.60 3.57
N SER A 179 -0.95 12.92 2.28
CA SER A 179 -1.91 13.88 1.71
C SER A 179 -3.37 13.42 1.87
N LEU A 180 -3.65 12.15 1.58
CA LEU A 180 -5.00 11.58 1.77
C LEU A 180 -5.51 11.80 3.19
N VAL A 181 -4.66 11.55 4.16
CA VAL A 181 -5.00 11.62 5.57
C VAL A 181 -5.15 13.07 6.04
N LEU A 182 -4.32 13.99 5.53
CA LEU A 182 -4.27 15.37 5.98
C LEU A 182 -5.25 16.30 5.26
N VAL A 183 -5.42 16.13 3.94
CA VAL A 183 -6.19 17.08 3.12
C VAL A 183 -7.31 16.43 2.31
N GLY A 184 -7.43 15.11 2.31
CA GLY A 184 -8.52 14.39 1.67
C GLY A 184 -8.28 14.03 0.21
N LEU A 185 -9.26 13.33 -0.38
CA LEU A 185 -9.15 12.74 -1.70
C LEU A 185 -9.00 13.75 -2.83
N ASP A 186 -9.86 14.77 -2.87
CA ASP A 186 -9.91 15.70 -4.00
C ASP A 186 -8.59 16.45 -4.18
N LYS A 187 -8.04 16.99 -3.11
CA LYS A 187 -6.74 17.68 -3.15
C LYS A 187 -5.59 16.75 -3.49
N THR A 188 -5.64 15.51 -2.98
CA THR A 188 -4.63 14.51 -3.27
C THR A 188 -4.68 14.09 -4.74
N GLN A 189 -5.86 13.86 -5.29
CA GLN A 189 -6.01 13.56 -6.72
C GLN A 189 -5.48 14.70 -7.58
N THR A 190 -5.77 15.94 -7.25
CA THR A 190 -5.27 17.11 -7.97
C THR A 190 -3.74 17.14 -7.98
N ALA A 191 -3.11 16.82 -6.87
CA ALA A 191 -1.65 16.87 -6.73
C ALA A 191 -0.94 15.68 -7.41
N PHE A 192 -1.53 14.48 -7.40
CA PHE A 192 -0.83 13.24 -7.79
C PHE A 192 -1.35 12.55 -9.05
N ASN A 193 -2.62 12.74 -9.43
CA ASN A 193 -3.22 12.03 -10.57
C ASN A 193 -2.98 12.72 -11.94
N ASN A 194 -1.83 13.30 -12.12
CA ASN A 194 -1.49 14.01 -13.35
C ASN A 194 -0.98 13.10 -14.45
#